data_bcb7a0ad57a8983d75cedbb34d5e900d
#
_entry.id   bcb7a0ad57a8983d75cedbb34d5e900d
#
_cell.length_a   1.000
_cell.length_b   1.000
_cell.length_c   1.000
_cell.angle_alpha   90.00
_cell.angle_beta   90.00
_cell.angle_gamma   90.00
#
_symmetry.space_group_name_H-M   'P 1'
#
loop_
_entity.id
_entity.type
_entity.pdbx_description
1 polymer ?
#
loop_
_entity_poly.entity_id
_entity_poly.type
_entity_poly.pdbx_seq_one_letter_code
_entity_poly.pdbx_strand_id
1 'polypeptide(L)'
;MLDQFVVGVLFLCLYKWKVENFPFFYFNWEMTKQLIRDSWPLIFSGMVVSIYMKIDQVMLKEMLNTKAVGIYAASVKLCEALYFLPTVVTASLYPAIISAKQKNEILYQRRLQKLYDVLVWGSITVAIPTSLLANWIILSLYGADFNEATDVLRVYIWVIVFVSLGLVSSKWLITENLEIYSFYRTVLGAILNIGFNFWLIPIYGIN
;
A
#
# COMPACT_ATOMS: atom_id res chain seq x y z
N MET A 1 0.01 -19.04 -2.53
CA MET A 1 0.67 -19.44 -3.81
C MET A 1 -0.21 -20.33 -4.66
N LEU A 2 -0.82 -21.41 -4.11
CA LEU A 2 -1.77 -22.27 -4.84
C LEU A 2 -2.96 -21.48 -5.40
N ASP A 3 -3.52 -20.55 -4.62
CA ASP A 3 -4.68 -19.72 -5.01
C ASP A 3 -4.39 -18.85 -6.24
N GLN A 4 -3.20 -18.23 -6.30
CA GLN A 4 -2.81 -17.40 -7.44
C GLN A 4 -2.56 -18.23 -8.70
N PHE A 5 -2.03 -19.44 -8.54
CA PHE A 5 -1.85 -20.39 -9.64
C PHE A 5 -3.21 -20.86 -10.20
N VAL A 6 -4.14 -21.23 -9.33
CA VAL A 6 -5.50 -21.65 -9.71
C VAL A 6 -6.24 -20.50 -10.43
N VAL A 7 -6.17 -19.26 -9.89
CA VAL A 7 -6.76 -18.08 -10.54
C VAL A 7 -6.14 -17.83 -11.91
N GLY A 8 -4.82 -17.96 -12.05
CA GLY A 8 -4.12 -17.81 -13.32
C GLY A 8 -4.56 -18.85 -14.36
N VAL A 9 -4.68 -20.12 -13.97
CA VAL A 9 -5.16 -21.20 -14.84
C VAL A 9 -6.62 -20.99 -15.25
N LEU A 10 -7.50 -20.63 -14.29
CA LEU A 10 -8.91 -20.32 -14.59
C LEU A 10 -9.03 -19.14 -15.54
N PHE A 11 -8.23 -18.10 -15.37
CA PHE A 11 -8.21 -16.95 -16.26
C PHE A 11 -7.80 -17.33 -17.69
N LEU A 12 -6.75 -18.15 -17.83
CA LEU A 12 -6.30 -18.68 -19.13
C LEU A 12 -7.37 -19.54 -19.79
N CYS A 13 -8.06 -20.41 -19.03
CA CYS A 13 -9.17 -21.23 -19.53
C CYS A 13 -10.35 -20.37 -20.00
N LEU A 14 -10.76 -19.39 -19.23
CA LEU A 14 -11.86 -18.48 -19.58
C LEU A 14 -11.50 -17.60 -20.78
N TYR A 15 -10.27 -17.13 -20.85
CA TYR A 15 -9.78 -16.33 -21.97
C TYR A 15 -9.76 -17.18 -23.26
N LYS A 16 -9.26 -18.41 -23.19
CA LYS A 16 -9.26 -19.35 -24.34
C LYS A 16 -10.67 -19.71 -24.81
N TRP A 17 -11.63 -19.78 -23.88
CA TRP A 17 -13.04 -20.07 -24.21
C TRP A 17 -13.74 -18.89 -24.90
N LYS A 18 -13.36 -17.66 -24.58
CA LYS A 18 -14.02 -16.44 -25.05
C LYS A 18 -13.35 -15.81 -26.30
N VAL A 19 -12.10 -16.17 -26.59
CA VAL A 19 -11.31 -15.63 -27.71
C VAL A 19 -10.96 -16.73 -28.65
N GLU A 20 -11.64 -16.76 -29.83
CA GLU A 20 -11.51 -17.82 -30.83
C GLU A 20 -10.12 -17.91 -31.49
N ASN A 21 -9.36 -16.81 -31.55
CA ASN A 21 -8.00 -16.77 -32.09
C ASN A 21 -7.00 -16.42 -30.95
N PHE A 22 -6.58 -17.44 -30.21
CA PHE A 22 -5.50 -17.29 -29.24
C PHE A 22 -4.16 -17.29 -29.99
N PRO A 23 -3.45 -16.18 -30.11
CA PRO A 23 -2.09 -16.21 -30.65
C PRO A 23 -1.24 -16.98 -29.65
N PHE A 24 -0.84 -18.21 -30.03
CA PHE A 24 0.13 -18.96 -29.25
C PHE A 24 1.35 -18.07 -28.98
N PHE A 25 1.76 -17.97 -27.71
CA PHE A 25 2.88 -17.24 -27.18
C PHE A 25 3.87 -16.72 -28.24
N TYR A 26 3.67 -15.49 -28.69
CA TYR A 26 4.66 -14.82 -29.52
C TYR A 26 5.67 -14.17 -28.59
N PHE A 27 6.75 -14.89 -28.31
CA PHE A 27 7.83 -14.36 -27.48
C PHE A 27 8.66 -13.40 -28.34
N ASN A 28 8.54 -12.11 -28.07
CA ASN A 28 9.36 -11.07 -28.68
C ASN A 28 10.39 -10.58 -27.66
N TRP A 29 11.66 -10.92 -27.92
CA TRP A 29 12.77 -10.57 -27.03
C TRP A 29 12.95 -9.06 -26.87
N GLU A 30 12.78 -8.28 -27.94
CA GLU A 30 12.90 -6.83 -27.89
C GLU A 30 11.80 -6.19 -27.02
N MET A 31 10.56 -6.62 -27.20
CA MET A 31 9.44 -6.20 -26.36
C MET A 31 9.62 -6.58 -24.91
N THR A 32 10.12 -7.79 -24.65
CA THR A 32 10.43 -8.24 -23.27
C THR A 32 11.50 -7.38 -22.63
N LYS A 33 12.57 -7.08 -23.34
CA LYS A 33 13.66 -6.21 -22.87
C LYS A 33 13.17 -4.79 -22.59
N GLN A 34 12.32 -4.26 -23.44
CA GLN A 34 11.71 -2.94 -23.23
C GLN A 34 10.80 -2.95 -21.98
N LEU A 35 9.92 -3.94 -21.85
CA LEU A 35 9.05 -4.07 -20.67
C LEU A 35 9.83 -4.17 -19.38
N ILE A 36 10.91 -4.95 -19.32
CA ILE A 36 11.78 -5.06 -18.15
C ILE A 36 12.46 -3.71 -17.87
N ARG A 37 12.96 -3.06 -18.92
CA ARG A 37 13.60 -1.74 -18.81
C ARG A 37 12.67 -0.67 -18.28
N ASP A 38 11.42 -0.69 -18.65
CA ASP A 38 10.43 0.32 -18.23
C ASP A 38 9.84 -0.03 -16.86
N SER A 39 9.78 -1.32 -16.50
CA SER A 39 9.16 -1.79 -15.26
C SER A 39 10.13 -1.97 -14.09
N TRP A 40 11.46 -1.99 -14.30
CA TRP A 40 12.40 -2.25 -13.22
C TRP A 40 12.26 -1.30 -12.01
N PRO A 41 11.97 0.02 -12.18
CA PRO A 41 11.83 0.90 -11.02
C PRO A 41 10.64 0.51 -10.14
N LEU A 42 9.56 0.00 -10.75
CA LEU A 42 8.37 -0.46 -10.04
C LEU A 42 8.63 -1.78 -9.29
N ILE A 43 9.38 -2.71 -9.92
CA ILE A 43 9.76 -3.98 -9.30
C ILE A 43 10.61 -3.73 -8.04
N PHE A 44 11.66 -2.91 -8.17
CA PHE A 44 12.50 -2.57 -7.03
C PHE A 44 11.77 -1.74 -5.97
N SER A 45 10.88 -0.83 -6.37
CA SER A 45 10.01 -0.12 -5.43
C SER A 45 9.17 -1.11 -4.62
N GLY A 46 8.56 -2.11 -5.25
CA GLY A 46 7.79 -3.13 -4.57
C GLY A 46 8.61 -3.96 -3.58
N MET A 47 9.85 -4.32 -3.94
CA MET A 47 10.78 -5.00 -3.05
C MET A 47 11.13 -4.13 -1.82
N VAL A 48 11.48 -2.88 -2.02
CA VAL A 48 11.79 -1.93 -0.94
C VAL A 48 10.59 -1.74 -0.02
N VAL A 49 9.37 -1.59 -0.58
CA VAL A 49 8.12 -1.52 0.20
C VAL A 49 7.96 -2.76 1.07
N SER A 50 8.14 -3.96 0.50
CA SER A 50 7.99 -5.22 1.22
C SER A 50 8.99 -5.36 2.38
N ILE A 51 10.18 -4.82 2.21
CA ILE A 51 11.22 -4.82 3.25
C ILE A 51 10.84 -3.84 4.36
N TYR A 52 10.57 -2.56 4.05
CA TYR A 52 10.32 -1.58 5.10
C TYR A 52 9.00 -1.83 5.84
N MET A 53 7.99 -2.43 5.21
CA MET A 53 6.76 -2.85 5.92
C MET A 53 6.98 -3.93 6.99
N LYS A 54 8.11 -4.62 6.95
CA LYS A 54 8.45 -5.67 7.92
C LYS A 54 9.64 -5.32 8.81
N ILE A 55 10.45 -4.37 8.40
CA ILE A 55 11.66 -4.00 9.14
C ILE A 55 11.33 -3.46 10.53
N ASP A 56 10.21 -2.74 10.69
CA ASP A 56 9.74 -2.25 11.99
C ASP A 56 9.58 -3.39 12.99
N GLN A 57 8.96 -4.50 12.57
CA GLN A 57 8.76 -5.67 13.43
C GLN A 57 10.08 -6.38 13.77
N VAL A 58 11.02 -6.42 12.81
CA VAL A 58 12.36 -6.98 13.03
C VAL A 58 13.13 -6.12 14.04
N MET A 59 13.13 -4.81 13.84
CA MET A 59 13.81 -3.87 14.73
C MET A 59 13.22 -3.89 16.15
N LEU A 60 11.89 -3.91 16.29
CA LEU A 60 11.23 -4.05 17.57
C LEU A 60 11.61 -5.35 18.28
N LYS A 61 11.73 -6.47 17.54
CA LYS A 61 12.16 -7.74 18.12
C LYS A 61 13.58 -7.70 18.66
N GLU A 62 14.51 -7.16 17.87
CA GLU A 62 15.93 -7.12 18.22
C GLU A 62 16.27 -6.06 19.28
N MET A 63 15.54 -4.94 19.27
CA MET A 63 15.82 -3.80 20.18
C MET A 63 15.01 -3.86 21.49
N LEU A 64 13.85 -4.51 21.50
CA LEU A 64 13.00 -4.64 22.68
C LEU A 64 12.78 -6.13 23.02
N ASN A 65 11.66 -6.71 22.55
CA ASN A 65 11.31 -8.11 22.81
C ASN A 65 10.15 -8.60 21.93
N THR A 66 9.87 -9.91 22.00
CA THR A 66 8.79 -10.55 21.22
C THR A 66 7.40 -10.06 21.64
N LYS A 67 7.18 -9.69 22.91
CA LYS A 67 5.90 -9.15 23.39
C LYS A 67 5.60 -7.83 22.69
N ALA A 68 6.57 -6.93 22.62
CA ALA A 68 6.44 -5.64 21.92
C ALA A 68 6.05 -5.82 20.44
N VAL A 69 6.67 -6.79 19.76
CA VAL A 69 6.28 -7.12 18.37
C VAL A 69 4.83 -7.60 18.27
N GLY A 70 4.37 -8.42 19.21
CA GLY A 70 2.99 -8.90 19.25
C GLY A 70 1.97 -7.77 19.41
N ILE A 71 2.22 -6.85 20.31
CA ILE A 71 1.39 -5.67 20.59
C ILE A 71 1.35 -4.76 19.35
N TYR A 72 2.50 -4.41 18.79
CA TYR A 72 2.62 -3.62 17.58
C TYR A 72 1.91 -4.28 16.39
N ALA A 73 2.17 -5.58 16.15
CA ALA A 73 1.59 -6.32 15.03
C ALA A 73 0.06 -6.41 15.10
N ALA A 74 -0.53 -6.51 16.30
CA ALA A 74 -1.98 -6.50 16.47
C ALA A 74 -2.60 -5.20 15.95
N SER A 75 -2.05 -4.04 16.33
CA SER A 75 -2.51 -2.73 15.87
C SER A 75 -2.29 -2.53 14.37
N VAL A 76 -1.08 -2.85 13.88
CA VAL A 76 -0.72 -2.69 12.47
C VAL A 76 -1.60 -3.51 11.54
N LYS A 77 -1.90 -4.78 11.89
CA LYS A 77 -2.79 -5.64 11.09
C LYS A 77 -4.20 -5.08 10.95
N LEU A 78 -4.74 -4.46 11.99
CA LEU A 78 -6.05 -3.80 11.92
C LEU A 78 -6.02 -2.61 10.95
N CYS A 79 -4.96 -1.80 11.02
CA CYS A 79 -4.79 -0.66 10.11
C CYS A 79 -4.55 -1.12 8.66
N GLU A 80 -3.71 -2.15 8.45
CA GLU A 80 -3.47 -2.73 7.12
C GLU A 80 -4.76 -3.27 6.49
N ALA A 81 -5.65 -3.88 7.28
CA ALA A 81 -6.96 -4.32 6.80
C ALA A 81 -7.81 -3.14 6.29
N LEU A 82 -7.71 -1.96 6.92
CA LEU A 82 -8.44 -0.76 6.49
C LEU A 82 -7.85 -0.13 5.22
N TYR A 83 -6.59 -0.41 4.85
CA TYR A 83 -5.98 0.06 3.59
C TYR A 83 -6.66 -0.52 2.35
N PHE A 84 -7.50 -1.55 2.51
CA PHE A 84 -8.36 -2.03 1.44
C PHE A 84 -9.27 -0.91 0.89
N LEU A 85 -9.80 -0.04 1.76
CA LEU A 85 -10.73 1.02 1.36
C LEU A 85 -10.12 2.00 0.33
N PRO A 86 -9.00 2.69 0.62
CA PRO A 86 -8.38 3.59 -0.35
C PRO A 86 -7.89 2.85 -1.61
N THR A 87 -7.49 1.58 -1.49
CA THR A 87 -7.03 0.78 -2.61
C THR A 87 -8.16 0.51 -3.61
N VAL A 88 -9.34 0.09 -3.13
CA VAL A 88 -10.52 -0.18 -3.98
C VAL A 88 -11.03 1.10 -4.65
N VAL A 89 -11.13 2.20 -3.89
CA VAL A 89 -11.55 3.50 -4.44
C VAL A 89 -10.60 3.95 -5.55
N THR A 90 -9.29 3.86 -5.30
CA THR A 90 -8.28 4.20 -6.31
C THR A 90 -8.40 3.31 -7.54
N ALA A 91 -8.50 2.00 -7.37
CA ALA A 91 -8.62 1.05 -8.48
C ALA A 91 -9.87 1.29 -9.34
N SER A 92 -10.99 1.67 -8.71
CA SER A 92 -12.26 1.93 -9.38
C SER A 92 -12.25 3.24 -10.20
N LEU A 93 -11.61 4.29 -9.68
CA LEU A 93 -11.62 5.62 -10.29
C LEU A 93 -10.46 5.86 -11.26
N TYR A 94 -9.37 5.11 -11.14
CA TYR A 94 -8.15 5.30 -11.93
C TYR A 94 -8.36 5.15 -13.45
N PRO A 95 -9.12 4.17 -14.00
CA PRO A 95 -9.38 4.08 -15.43
C PRO A 95 -10.04 5.33 -16.01
N ALA A 96 -10.96 5.95 -15.24
CA ALA A 96 -11.62 7.19 -15.65
C ALA A 96 -10.65 8.40 -15.68
N ILE A 97 -9.63 8.39 -14.82
CA ILE A 97 -8.58 9.41 -14.78
C ILE A 97 -7.67 9.28 -16.01
N ILE A 98 -7.22 8.07 -16.36
CA ILE A 98 -6.42 7.80 -17.56
C ILE A 98 -7.17 8.21 -18.82
N SER A 99 -8.45 7.84 -18.94
CA SER A 99 -9.30 8.23 -20.08
C SER A 99 -9.46 9.75 -20.19
N ALA A 100 -9.48 10.47 -19.07
CA ALA A 100 -9.52 11.93 -19.09
C ALA A 100 -8.21 12.55 -19.59
N LYS A 101 -7.05 11.99 -19.20
CA LYS A 101 -5.74 12.46 -19.68
C LYS A 101 -5.63 12.44 -21.21
N GLN A 102 -6.16 11.38 -21.83
CA GLN A 102 -6.16 11.26 -23.30
C GLN A 102 -7.04 12.27 -24.03
N LYS A 103 -8.03 12.85 -23.33
CA LYS A 103 -9.04 13.72 -23.93
C LYS A 103 -8.85 15.20 -23.61
N ASN A 104 -8.56 15.53 -22.36
CA ASN A 104 -8.51 16.90 -21.87
C ASN A 104 -7.71 17.00 -20.58
N GLU A 105 -6.63 17.76 -20.58
CA GLU A 105 -5.74 17.95 -19.44
C GLU A 105 -6.46 18.60 -18.24
N ILE A 106 -7.35 19.57 -18.46
CA ILE A 106 -8.10 20.22 -17.39
C ILE A 106 -9.02 19.21 -16.70
N LEU A 107 -9.67 18.33 -17.47
CA LEU A 107 -10.52 17.27 -16.92
C LEU A 107 -9.70 16.25 -16.13
N TYR A 108 -8.51 15.91 -16.61
CA TYR A 108 -7.58 15.01 -15.93
C TYR A 108 -7.19 15.57 -14.55
N GLN A 109 -6.68 16.80 -14.50
CA GLN A 109 -6.29 17.47 -13.25
C GLN A 109 -7.46 17.57 -12.26
N ARG A 110 -8.65 17.91 -12.73
CA ARG A 110 -9.85 17.98 -11.88
C ARG A 110 -10.26 16.62 -11.32
N ARG A 111 -10.16 15.54 -12.10
CA ARG A 111 -10.46 14.18 -11.63
C ARG A 111 -9.40 13.68 -10.66
N LEU A 112 -8.14 13.98 -10.91
CA LEU A 112 -7.03 13.63 -10.04
C LEU A 112 -7.18 14.33 -8.68
N GLN A 113 -7.45 15.64 -8.68
CA GLN A 113 -7.72 16.40 -7.45
C GLN A 113 -8.90 15.80 -6.67
N LYS A 114 -10.00 15.50 -7.37
CA LYS A 114 -11.17 14.87 -6.73
C LYS A 114 -10.84 13.51 -6.10
N LEU A 115 -9.95 12.73 -6.71
CA LEU A 115 -9.49 11.47 -6.12
C LEU A 115 -8.69 11.73 -4.83
N TYR A 116 -7.79 12.74 -4.82
CA TYR A 116 -7.08 13.15 -3.61
C TYR A 116 -8.07 13.54 -2.50
N ASP A 117 -9.02 14.40 -2.81
CA ASP A 117 -10.01 14.88 -1.83
C ASP A 117 -10.83 13.74 -1.24
N VAL A 118 -11.36 12.85 -2.09
CA VAL A 118 -12.15 11.69 -1.64
C VAL A 118 -11.34 10.76 -0.75
N LEU A 119 -10.09 10.48 -1.10
CA LEU A 119 -9.25 9.58 -0.32
C LEU A 119 -8.80 10.18 1.00
N VAL A 120 -8.42 11.46 1.00
CA VAL A 120 -8.00 12.15 2.24
C VAL A 120 -9.16 12.25 3.22
N TRP A 121 -10.30 12.79 2.78
CA TRP A 121 -11.48 12.94 3.65
C TRP A 121 -12.05 11.57 4.07
N GLY A 122 -12.07 10.60 3.15
CA GLY A 122 -12.46 9.23 3.46
C GLY A 122 -11.56 8.60 4.52
N SER A 123 -10.24 8.77 4.40
CA SER A 123 -9.28 8.26 5.37
C SER A 123 -9.42 8.94 6.74
N ILE A 124 -9.64 10.25 6.78
CA ILE A 124 -9.90 10.98 8.03
C ILE A 124 -11.19 10.49 8.69
N THR A 125 -12.25 10.27 7.90
CA THR A 125 -13.54 9.76 8.40
C THR A 125 -13.40 8.36 9.01
N VAL A 126 -12.46 7.54 8.54
CA VAL A 126 -12.15 6.23 9.12
C VAL A 126 -11.21 6.38 10.33
N ALA A 127 -10.19 7.25 10.24
CA ALA A 127 -9.19 7.39 11.29
C ALA A 127 -9.77 7.94 12.61
N ILE A 128 -10.65 8.94 12.54
CA ILE A 128 -11.25 9.55 13.74
C ILE A 128 -12.00 8.51 14.60
N PRO A 129 -13.03 7.81 14.10
CA PRO A 129 -13.76 6.87 14.93
C PRO A 129 -12.89 5.68 15.37
N THR A 130 -11.97 5.19 14.52
CA THR A 130 -11.06 4.11 14.89
C THR A 130 -10.13 4.55 16.03
N SER A 131 -9.59 5.77 15.99
CA SER A 131 -8.74 6.33 17.05
C SER A 131 -9.51 6.51 18.37
N LEU A 132 -10.76 7.00 18.31
CA LEU A 132 -11.61 7.19 19.48
C LEU A 132 -12.05 5.86 20.10
N LEU A 133 -12.36 4.88 19.26
CA LEU A 133 -12.83 3.55 19.69
C LEU A 133 -11.69 2.53 19.83
N ALA A 134 -10.43 2.94 19.75
CA ALA A 134 -9.26 2.05 19.75
C ALA A 134 -9.26 1.07 20.93
N ASN A 135 -9.56 1.54 22.15
CA ASN A 135 -9.62 0.70 23.32
C ASN A 135 -10.71 -0.38 23.21
N TRP A 136 -11.90 0.01 22.77
CA TRP A 136 -13.00 -0.94 22.59
C TRP A 136 -12.67 -1.97 21.50
N ILE A 137 -12.06 -1.54 20.40
CA ILE A 137 -11.66 -2.41 19.27
C ILE A 137 -10.63 -3.44 19.75
N ILE A 138 -9.56 -2.99 20.42
CA ILE A 138 -8.51 -3.89 20.90
C ILE A 138 -9.04 -4.88 21.93
N LEU A 139 -9.79 -4.42 22.93
CA LEU A 139 -10.34 -5.31 23.95
C LEU A 139 -11.33 -6.33 23.37
N SER A 140 -12.14 -5.94 22.40
CA SER A 140 -13.11 -6.83 21.77
C SER A 140 -12.48 -7.89 20.88
N LEU A 141 -11.36 -7.57 20.18
CA LEU A 141 -10.74 -8.47 19.21
C LEU A 141 -9.61 -9.30 19.79
N TYR A 142 -8.82 -8.75 20.71
CA TYR A 142 -7.60 -9.37 21.24
C TYR A 142 -7.62 -9.62 22.74
N GLY A 143 -8.58 -9.01 23.46
CA GLY A 143 -8.70 -9.15 24.91
C GLY A 143 -7.76 -8.23 25.71
N ALA A 144 -7.83 -8.36 27.07
CA ALA A 144 -7.15 -7.46 28.00
C ALA A 144 -5.61 -7.53 27.92
N ASP A 145 -5.06 -8.67 27.52
CA ASP A 145 -3.60 -8.86 27.42
C ASP A 145 -2.94 -7.96 26.37
N PHE A 146 -3.75 -7.45 25.41
CA PHE A 146 -3.29 -6.54 24.35
C PHE A 146 -3.65 -5.07 24.62
N ASN A 147 -3.99 -4.69 25.84
CA ASN A 147 -4.40 -3.32 26.16
C ASN A 147 -3.36 -2.26 25.74
N GLU A 148 -2.07 -2.57 25.85
CA GLU A 148 -0.97 -1.71 25.38
C GLU A 148 -1.04 -1.40 23.87
N ALA A 149 -1.68 -2.26 23.05
CA ALA A 149 -1.89 -2.04 21.62
C ALA A 149 -2.89 -0.89 21.32
N THR A 150 -3.65 -0.46 22.30
CA THR A 150 -4.63 0.64 22.15
C THR A 150 -3.95 1.94 21.74
N ASP A 151 -2.87 2.32 22.39
CA ASP A 151 -2.18 3.58 22.13
C ASP A 151 -1.44 3.52 20.78
N VAL A 152 -0.87 2.36 20.44
CA VAL A 152 -0.30 2.11 19.12
C VAL A 152 -1.38 2.25 18.03
N LEU A 153 -2.55 1.62 18.19
CA LEU A 153 -3.65 1.72 17.22
C LEU A 153 -4.14 3.16 17.06
N ARG A 154 -4.27 3.88 18.18
CA ARG A 154 -4.75 5.27 18.21
C ARG A 154 -3.89 6.22 17.39
N VAL A 155 -2.58 6.01 17.40
CA VAL A 155 -1.62 6.80 16.62
C VAL A 155 -1.46 6.24 15.21
N TYR A 156 -1.27 4.93 15.08
CA TYR A 156 -0.92 4.30 13.80
C TYR A 156 -2.04 4.40 12.75
N ILE A 157 -3.32 4.46 13.17
CA ILE A 157 -4.43 4.58 12.20
C ILE A 157 -4.30 5.84 11.31
N TRP A 158 -3.68 6.91 11.80
CA TRP A 158 -3.49 8.13 11.01
C TRP A 158 -2.56 7.93 9.81
N VAL A 159 -1.78 6.86 9.79
CA VAL A 159 -0.95 6.47 8.64
C VAL A 159 -1.81 6.22 7.39
N ILE A 160 -3.11 5.84 7.55
CA ILE A 160 -4.03 5.61 6.41
C ILE A 160 -4.17 6.87 5.52
N VAL A 161 -4.06 8.07 6.09
CA VAL A 161 -4.12 9.33 5.33
C VAL A 161 -2.88 9.44 4.42
N PHE A 162 -1.70 9.15 4.97
CA PHE A 162 -0.44 9.19 4.19
C PHE A 162 -0.37 8.07 3.16
N VAL A 163 -0.86 6.88 3.49
CA VAL A 163 -0.99 5.76 2.53
C VAL A 163 -1.90 6.17 1.37
N SER A 164 -3.02 6.82 1.64
CA SER A 164 -3.96 7.31 0.62
C SER A 164 -3.32 8.34 -0.31
N LEU A 165 -2.59 9.32 0.24
CA LEU A 165 -1.81 10.28 -0.53
C LEU A 165 -0.74 9.59 -1.38
N GLY A 166 -0.06 8.61 -0.81
CA GLY A 166 0.95 7.80 -1.49
C GLY A 166 0.39 7.01 -2.66
N LEU A 167 -0.81 6.42 -2.52
CA LEU A 167 -1.49 5.68 -3.59
C LEU A 167 -1.80 6.58 -4.79
N VAL A 168 -2.42 7.74 -4.58
CA VAL A 168 -2.74 8.66 -5.68
C VAL A 168 -1.48 9.20 -6.34
N SER A 169 -0.51 9.61 -5.52
CA SER A 169 0.78 10.10 -6.01
C SER A 169 1.53 9.05 -6.85
N SER A 170 1.50 7.77 -6.45
CA SER A 170 2.07 6.68 -7.25
C SER A 170 1.34 6.53 -8.59
N LYS A 171 0.01 6.60 -8.60
CA LYS A 171 -0.77 6.53 -9.85
C LYS A 171 -0.49 7.71 -10.78
N TRP A 172 -0.36 8.91 -10.22
CA TRP A 172 0.04 10.10 -10.96
C TRP A 172 1.42 9.93 -11.58
N LEU A 173 2.43 9.53 -10.82
CA LEU A 173 3.79 9.31 -11.33
C LEU A 173 3.83 8.29 -12.47
N ILE A 174 3.09 7.18 -12.36
CA ILE A 174 2.98 6.18 -13.43
C ILE A 174 2.31 6.78 -14.67
N THR A 175 1.25 7.56 -14.49
CA THR A 175 0.52 8.19 -15.60
C THR A 175 1.36 9.22 -16.34
N GLU A 176 2.32 9.85 -15.67
CA GLU A 176 3.26 10.84 -16.24
C GLU A 176 4.57 10.20 -16.76
N ASN A 177 4.71 8.87 -16.75
CA ASN A 177 5.94 8.13 -17.06
C ASN A 177 7.13 8.58 -16.19
N LEU A 178 6.86 8.80 -14.91
CA LEU A 178 7.82 9.24 -13.89
C LEU A 178 8.09 8.16 -12.84
N GLU A 179 8.10 6.88 -13.24
CA GLU A 179 8.24 5.71 -12.35
C GLU A 179 9.54 5.76 -11.53
N ILE A 180 10.59 6.32 -12.12
CA ILE A 180 11.88 6.48 -11.43
C ILE A 180 11.77 7.35 -10.17
N TYR A 181 10.92 8.39 -10.20
CA TYR A 181 10.70 9.22 -9.02
C TYR A 181 9.89 8.49 -7.94
N SER A 182 9.01 7.56 -8.34
CA SER A 182 8.33 6.66 -7.40
C SER A 182 9.35 5.78 -6.67
N PHE A 183 10.34 5.25 -7.39
CA PHE A 183 11.43 4.47 -6.80
C PHE A 183 12.24 5.31 -5.80
N TYR A 184 12.74 6.49 -6.19
CA TYR A 184 13.52 7.34 -5.28
C TYR A 184 12.73 7.74 -4.03
N ARG A 185 11.46 8.10 -4.18
CA ARG A 185 10.57 8.39 -3.04
C ARG A 185 10.46 7.21 -2.09
N THR A 186 10.30 5.99 -2.62
CA THR A 186 10.18 4.77 -1.84
C THR A 186 11.47 4.44 -1.10
N VAL A 187 12.60 4.54 -1.76
CA VAL A 187 13.93 4.32 -1.15
C VAL A 187 14.20 5.35 -0.05
N LEU A 188 13.93 6.64 -0.31
CA LEU A 188 14.08 7.69 0.69
C LEU A 188 13.18 7.42 1.91
N GLY A 189 11.92 7.04 1.67
CA GLY A 189 10.98 6.67 2.73
C GLY A 189 11.49 5.50 3.59
N ALA A 190 12.04 4.46 2.95
CA ALA A 190 12.62 3.32 3.65
C ALA A 190 13.86 3.70 4.50
N ILE A 191 14.75 4.54 3.96
CA ILE A 191 15.93 5.02 4.70
C ILE A 191 15.50 5.83 5.91
N LEU A 192 14.54 6.75 5.76
CA LEU A 192 14.02 7.57 6.85
C LEU A 192 13.31 6.71 7.90
N ASN A 193 12.51 5.74 7.48
CA ASN A 193 11.83 4.81 8.39
C ASN A 193 12.85 4.05 9.25
N ILE A 194 13.86 3.42 8.63
CA ILE A 194 14.91 2.70 9.36
C ILE A 194 15.68 3.64 10.30
N GLY A 195 16.05 4.83 9.82
CA GLY A 195 16.76 5.82 10.60
C GLY A 195 15.98 6.31 11.82
N PHE A 196 14.69 6.62 11.64
CA PHE A 196 13.81 7.02 12.74
C PHE A 196 13.56 5.87 13.71
N ASN A 197 13.34 4.66 13.24
CA ASN A 197 13.18 3.50 14.10
C ASN A 197 14.41 3.25 14.96
N PHE A 198 15.61 3.33 14.36
CA PHE A 198 16.87 3.17 15.11
C PHE A 198 17.04 4.21 16.20
N TRP A 199 16.53 5.41 16.00
CA TRP A 199 16.59 6.50 16.97
C TRP A 199 15.44 6.49 17.97
N LEU A 200 14.20 6.25 17.53
CA LEU A 200 12.99 6.38 18.35
C LEU A 200 12.69 5.15 19.19
N ILE A 201 12.91 3.93 18.66
CA ILE A 201 12.61 2.69 19.39
C ILE A 201 13.34 2.61 20.77
N PRO A 202 14.63 2.95 20.89
CA PRO A 202 15.30 2.94 22.19
C PRO A 202 14.74 3.95 23.19
N ILE A 203 14.14 5.05 22.70
CA ILE A 203 13.66 6.16 23.55
C ILE A 203 12.21 5.94 23.98
N TYR A 204 11.35 5.57 23.04
CA TYR A 204 9.90 5.52 23.23
C TYR A 204 9.33 4.09 23.27
N GLY A 205 10.12 3.08 22.90
CA GLY A 205 9.62 1.72 22.82
C GLY A 205 8.64 1.54 21.65
N ILE A 206 7.45 1.01 21.97
CA ILE A 206 6.35 0.80 21.02
C ILE A 206 5.35 1.96 20.95
N ASN A 207 5.47 2.94 21.84
CA ASN A 207 4.54 4.08 22.00
C ASN A 207 4.96 5.30 21.17
#